data_b88dbff540ed8e1f63c30369f7da018d
#
_entry.id   b88dbff540ed8e1f63c30369f7da018d
#
_cell.length_a   1.000
_cell.length_b   1.000
_cell.length_c   1.000
_cell.angle_alpha   90.00
_cell.angle_beta   90.00
_cell.angle_gamma   90.00
#
_symmetry.space_group_name_H-M   'P 1'
#
loop_
_entity.id
_entity.type
_entity.pdbx_description
1 polymer ?
#
loop_
_entity_poly.entity_id
_entity_poly.type
_entity_poly.pdbx_seq_one_letter_code
_entity_poly.pdbx_strand_id
1 'polypeptide(L)'
;MKLLQNIGLGLFFAALILFNVLLFWGKFELTEQKLRSATSEQHYAILRQEVQPMLGKTYGSSFSFAQAFNGYLEEYNQRQQLNEQWDRVIWDDYTFAVARAASEGFVNNNKLLLLLLTIGLGAVGALLYILPKYRNQPAGIKNDGVMFSSNKARGVVGITVGVYLIGIYVLLYWFPEYIVNWALLTDPLSRLLSGEPASQWFLYGTIYTLAILVMGVRMFRKYRGNNYQLLRTASVMFFQLSFAFIIPEILVLLNKPWHDFKNIWPLDYTFFYEYRVESMLSSGSIGLFMLVWGILLILIGVPLFTYFYGKRWYCSWVCGCGGLAETAGDPYRQLSDKSLKAWRIERWMVHGVLVFAVVMTGVTIANYFSGFALLGQWTNTLHEWYGFAIGAAFAGVVGVGFYPFMGNRVWCRFGCPLAAYIGIVQRFKSRFRITTNGGQCISCGNCSTYCEMGIDVRWYAQRGQKIVRASCVG
;
A
#
# COMPACT_ATOMS: atom_id res chain seq x y z
N MET A 1 15.79 8.32 -30.73
CA MET A 1 15.55 8.19 -29.28
C MET A 1 14.39 9.03 -28.77
N LYS A 2 14.28 10.33 -29.11
CA LYS A 2 13.12 11.17 -28.72
C LYS A 2 11.78 10.61 -29.24
N LEU A 3 11.75 10.09 -30.48
CA LEU A 3 10.54 9.47 -31.05
C LEU A 3 10.06 8.30 -30.19
N LEU A 4 10.96 7.39 -29.79
CA LEU A 4 10.63 6.23 -28.96
C LEU A 4 10.10 6.65 -27.57
N GLN A 5 10.67 7.71 -26.98
CA GLN A 5 10.16 8.28 -25.73
C GLN A 5 8.76 8.86 -25.88
N ASN A 6 8.49 9.58 -26.97
CA ASN A 6 7.18 10.16 -27.23
C ASN A 6 6.13 9.06 -27.48
N ILE A 7 6.48 8.02 -28.24
CA ILE A 7 5.63 6.84 -28.43
C ILE A 7 5.35 6.17 -27.09
N GLY A 8 6.39 5.92 -26.28
CA GLY A 8 6.22 5.31 -24.96
C GLY A 8 5.32 6.14 -24.04
N LEU A 9 5.48 7.46 -24.04
CA LEU A 9 4.64 8.37 -23.27
C LEU A 9 3.18 8.36 -23.78
N GLY A 10 2.98 8.37 -25.11
CA GLY A 10 1.65 8.25 -25.73
C GLY A 10 0.95 6.95 -25.35
N LEU A 11 1.65 5.82 -25.44
CA LEU A 11 1.11 4.51 -25.05
C LEU A 11 0.73 4.47 -23.56
N PHE A 12 1.58 5.02 -22.69
CA PHE A 12 1.30 5.09 -21.26
C PHE A 12 0.03 5.90 -20.97
N PHE A 13 -0.10 7.09 -21.56
CA PHE A 13 -1.30 7.90 -21.34
C PHE A 13 -2.55 7.30 -22.00
N ALA A 14 -2.44 6.67 -23.16
CA ALA A 14 -3.57 5.97 -23.78
C ALA A 14 -4.06 4.82 -22.89
N ALA A 15 -3.14 4.02 -22.36
CA ALA A 15 -3.44 2.94 -21.41
C ALA A 15 -4.07 3.48 -20.11
N LEU A 16 -3.55 4.58 -19.56
CA LEU A 16 -4.08 5.22 -18.35
C LEU A 16 -5.49 5.79 -18.59
N ILE A 17 -5.73 6.44 -19.74
CA ILE A 17 -7.05 6.95 -20.10
C ILE A 17 -8.04 5.78 -20.25
N LEU A 18 -7.65 4.72 -20.96
CA LEU A 18 -8.48 3.53 -21.09
C LEU A 18 -8.82 2.92 -19.72
N PHE A 19 -7.82 2.77 -18.84
CA PHE A 19 -8.02 2.26 -17.49
C PHE A 19 -9.07 3.07 -16.72
N ASN A 20 -9.01 4.40 -16.78
CA ASN A 20 -9.99 5.27 -16.12
C ASN A 20 -11.37 5.27 -16.81
N VAL A 21 -11.43 5.19 -18.14
CA VAL A 21 -12.70 5.10 -18.87
C VAL A 21 -13.46 3.83 -18.54
N LEU A 22 -12.75 2.71 -18.35
CA LEU A 22 -13.36 1.44 -17.95
C LEU A 22 -14.05 1.48 -16.58
N LEU A 23 -13.72 2.44 -15.74
CA LEU A 23 -14.41 2.65 -14.46
C LEU A 23 -15.89 2.97 -14.66
N PHE A 24 -16.20 3.73 -15.71
CA PHE A 24 -17.55 4.22 -15.99
C PHE A 24 -18.30 3.35 -17.02
N TRP A 25 -17.66 2.36 -17.59
CA TRP A 25 -18.20 1.56 -18.68
C TRP A 25 -18.49 0.13 -18.22
N GLY A 26 -19.75 -0.24 -18.15
CA GLY A 26 -20.14 -1.60 -17.80
C GLY A 26 -21.63 -1.86 -18.02
N LYS A 27 -22.01 -3.13 -17.96
CA LYS A 27 -23.38 -3.58 -17.85
C LYS A 27 -23.48 -4.39 -16.56
N PHE A 28 -24.41 -4.03 -15.70
CA PHE A 28 -24.66 -4.69 -14.41
C PHE A 28 -26.12 -5.12 -14.38
N GLU A 29 -26.35 -6.41 -14.18
CA GLU A 29 -27.68 -6.98 -14.09
C GLU A 29 -27.74 -7.97 -12.93
N LEU A 30 -28.57 -7.69 -11.94
CA LEU A 30 -28.73 -8.52 -10.75
C LEU A 30 -29.81 -9.56 -11.01
N THR A 31 -29.47 -10.83 -10.84
CA THR A 31 -30.40 -11.96 -10.80
C THR A 31 -30.40 -12.58 -9.41
N GLU A 32 -31.45 -13.34 -9.09
CA GLU A 32 -31.55 -14.05 -7.79
C GLU A 32 -30.35 -14.97 -7.55
N GLN A 33 -29.89 -15.68 -8.59
CA GLN A 33 -28.74 -16.58 -8.49
C GLN A 33 -27.44 -15.80 -8.16
N LYS A 34 -27.23 -14.65 -8.80
CA LYS A 34 -26.07 -13.79 -8.53
C LYS A 34 -26.11 -13.19 -7.14
N LEU A 35 -27.27 -12.74 -6.69
CA LEU A 35 -27.45 -12.23 -5.33
C LEU A 35 -27.12 -13.33 -4.30
N ARG A 36 -27.67 -14.53 -4.49
CA ARG A 36 -27.41 -15.66 -3.59
C ARG A 36 -25.94 -16.05 -3.52
N SER A 37 -25.22 -16.00 -4.65
CA SER A 37 -23.79 -16.32 -4.69
C SER A 37 -22.88 -15.28 -4.02
N ALA A 38 -23.39 -14.05 -3.84
CA ALA A 38 -22.61 -12.90 -3.33
C ALA A 38 -22.98 -12.52 -1.89
N THR A 39 -23.97 -13.18 -1.29
CA THR A 39 -24.49 -12.89 0.06
C THR A 39 -24.47 -14.14 0.93
N SER A 40 -24.51 -13.97 2.25
CA SER A 40 -24.68 -15.09 3.17
C SER A 40 -26.12 -15.66 3.10
N GLU A 41 -26.30 -16.94 3.37
CA GLU A 41 -27.63 -17.56 3.39
C GLU A 41 -28.58 -16.89 4.42
N GLN A 42 -28.04 -16.36 5.52
CA GLN A 42 -28.80 -15.63 6.54
C GLN A 42 -29.41 -14.33 6.01
N HIS A 43 -28.64 -13.57 5.22
CA HIS A 43 -29.07 -12.27 4.71
C HIS A 43 -29.71 -12.34 3.32
N TYR A 44 -29.55 -13.47 2.61
CA TYR A 44 -30.09 -13.61 1.26
C TYR A 44 -31.61 -13.40 1.19
N ALA A 45 -32.37 -14.02 2.09
CA ALA A 45 -33.84 -13.91 2.08
C ALA A 45 -34.32 -12.47 2.28
N ILE A 46 -33.65 -11.73 3.17
CA ILE A 46 -33.96 -10.33 3.47
C ILE A 46 -33.55 -9.46 2.25
N LEU A 47 -32.33 -9.60 1.80
CA LEU A 47 -31.82 -8.79 0.67
C LEU A 47 -32.62 -9.04 -0.60
N ARG A 48 -33.02 -10.30 -0.89
CA ARG A 48 -33.87 -10.64 -2.04
C ARG A 48 -35.17 -9.84 -2.05
N GLN A 49 -35.78 -9.71 -0.89
CA GLN A 49 -37.06 -8.98 -0.74
C GLN A 49 -36.82 -7.47 -0.94
N GLU A 50 -35.81 -6.90 -0.30
CA GLU A 50 -35.55 -5.47 -0.33
C GLU A 50 -35.05 -4.98 -1.70
N VAL A 51 -34.20 -5.75 -2.37
CA VAL A 51 -33.66 -5.38 -3.69
C VAL A 51 -34.49 -5.91 -4.85
N GLN A 52 -35.71 -6.40 -4.61
CA GLN A 52 -36.61 -6.91 -5.66
C GLN A 52 -36.77 -5.93 -6.83
N PRO A 53 -36.87 -4.59 -6.65
CA PRO A 53 -36.97 -3.64 -7.75
C PRO A 53 -35.72 -3.55 -8.63
N MET A 54 -34.59 -4.10 -8.20
CA MET A 54 -33.33 -4.16 -8.97
C MET A 54 -33.21 -5.45 -9.78
N LEU A 55 -33.93 -6.50 -9.43
CA LEU A 55 -33.83 -7.80 -10.10
C LEU A 55 -34.25 -7.69 -11.56
N GLY A 56 -33.40 -8.15 -12.48
CA GLY A 56 -33.60 -8.05 -13.91
C GLY A 56 -33.42 -6.66 -14.52
N LYS A 57 -33.16 -5.62 -13.71
CA LYS A 57 -32.88 -4.29 -14.22
C LYS A 57 -31.40 -4.15 -14.57
N THR A 58 -31.14 -3.50 -15.71
CA THR A 58 -29.76 -3.25 -16.18
C THR A 58 -29.30 -1.85 -15.81
N TYR A 59 -28.04 -1.75 -15.36
CA TYR A 59 -27.37 -0.52 -15.02
C TYR A 59 -26.12 -0.34 -15.91
N GLY A 60 -25.85 0.88 -16.35
CA GLY A 60 -24.76 1.18 -17.28
C GLY A 60 -23.40 1.38 -16.62
N SER A 61 -23.33 1.44 -15.29
CA SER A 61 -22.07 1.64 -14.55
C SER A 61 -22.12 1.01 -13.16
N SER A 62 -20.94 0.72 -12.59
CA SER A 62 -20.81 0.30 -11.18
C SER A 62 -21.35 1.36 -10.22
N PHE A 63 -21.20 2.65 -10.55
CA PHE A 63 -21.72 3.75 -9.73
C PHE A 63 -23.23 3.73 -9.58
N SER A 64 -23.96 3.65 -10.71
CA SER A 64 -25.42 3.63 -10.67
C SER A 64 -25.97 2.36 -10.03
N PHE A 65 -25.28 1.22 -10.21
CA PHE A 65 -25.64 -0.03 -9.59
C PHE A 65 -25.42 0.01 -8.06
N ALA A 66 -24.21 0.38 -7.63
CA ALA A 66 -23.84 0.43 -6.23
C ALA A 66 -24.69 1.46 -5.46
N GLN A 67 -24.92 2.63 -6.04
CA GLN A 67 -25.80 3.64 -5.42
C GLN A 67 -27.21 3.13 -5.22
N ALA A 68 -27.78 2.40 -6.20
CA ALA A 68 -29.11 1.83 -6.08
C ALA A 68 -29.13 0.74 -4.99
N PHE A 69 -28.15 -0.17 -4.99
CA PHE A 69 -28.07 -1.26 -4.00
C PHE A 69 -27.88 -0.72 -2.57
N ASN A 70 -26.95 0.21 -2.38
CA ASN A 70 -26.72 0.86 -1.08
C ASN A 70 -27.97 1.61 -0.62
N GLY A 71 -28.69 2.28 -1.51
CA GLY A 71 -29.93 2.97 -1.17
C GLY A 71 -30.99 2.03 -0.57
N TYR A 72 -31.22 0.85 -1.17
CA TYR A 72 -32.14 -0.14 -0.61
C TYR A 72 -31.65 -0.73 0.71
N LEU A 73 -30.34 -1.02 0.83
CA LEU A 73 -29.75 -1.54 2.06
C LEU A 73 -29.82 -0.52 3.21
N GLU A 74 -29.50 0.73 2.94
CA GLU A 74 -29.61 1.82 3.92
C GLU A 74 -31.04 2.06 4.38
N GLU A 75 -32.00 2.07 3.44
CA GLU A 75 -33.42 2.21 3.77
C GLU A 75 -33.93 1.05 4.66
N TYR A 76 -33.51 -0.18 4.35
CA TYR A 76 -33.80 -1.32 5.22
C TYR A 76 -33.17 -1.15 6.60
N ASN A 77 -31.88 -0.83 6.69
CA ASN A 77 -31.18 -0.68 7.96
C ASN A 77 -31.77 0.45 8.80
N GLN A 78 -32.13 1.59 8.19
CA GLN A 78 -32.79 2.69 8.89
C GLN A 78 -34.13 2.27 9.47
N ARG A 79 -34.96 1.49 8.72
CA ARG A 79 -36.22 0.95 9.23
C ARG A 79 -36.03 0.02 10.45
N GLN A 80 -35.00 -0.84 10.42
CA GLN A 80 -34.67 -1.71 11.54
C GLN A 80 -34.21 -0.93 12.77
N GLN A 81 -33.35 0.08 12.57
CA GLN A 81 -32.88 0.95 13.65
C GLN A 81 -34.00 1.77 14.28
N LEU A 82 -34.93 2.31 13.49
CA LEU A 82 -36.09 3.03 13.99
C LEU A 82 -37.05 2.15 14.81
N ASN A 83 -37.08 0.84 14.48
CA ASN A 83 -37.87 -0.16 15.20
C ASN A 83 -37.10 -0.78 16.38
N GLU A 84 -35.89 -0.26 16.70
CA GLU A 84 -34.97 -0.77 17.73
C GLU A 84 -34.59 -2.27 17.56
N GLN A 85 -34.64 -2.78 16.31
CA GLN A 85 -34.31 -4.18 15.96
C GLN A 85 -32.86 -4.27 15.48
N TRP A 86 -31.92 -3.96 16.36
CA TRP A 86 -30.49 -3.92 16.07
C TRP A 86 -29.89 -5.27 15.63
N ASP A 87 -30.48 -6.36 16.04
CA ASP A 87 -30.14 -7.73 15.64
C ASP A 87 -30.44 -8.04 14.18
N ARG A 88 -31.30 -7.25 13.53
CA ARG A 88 -31.65 -7.38 12.12
C ARG A 88 -30.95 -6.43 11.20
N VAL A 89 -30.20 -5.51 11.75
CA VAL A 89 -29.36 -4.57 10.94
C VAL A 89 -28.27 -5.34 10.23
N ILE A 90 -28.16 -5.17 8.91
CA ILE A 90 -27.13 -5.80 8.10
C ILE A 90 -25.90 -4.89 8.13
N TRP A 91 -24.90 -5.30 8.88
CA TRP A 91 -23.62 -4.61 9.03
C TRP A 91 -22.59 -5.04 7.98
N ASP A 92 -22.82 -6.19 7.34
CA ASP A 92 -21.90 -6.72 6.33
C ASP A 92 -21.96 -5.90 5.04
N ASP A 93 -20.80 -5.55 4.51
CA ASP A 93 -20.68 -4.86 3.23
C ASP A 93 -20.74 -5.86 2.06
N TYR A 94 -21.92 -6.04 1.50
CA TYR A 94 -22.15 -6.89 0.34
C TYR A 94 -22.00 -6.18 -1.00
N THR A 95 -21.90 -4.84 -1.02
CA THR A 95 -22.05 -4.04 -2.24
C THR A 95 -21.01 -4.37 -3.27
N PHE A 96 -19.74 -4.49 -2.87
CA PHE A 96 -18.66 -4.88 -3.78
C PHE A 96 -18.87 -6.28 -4.37
N ALA A 97 -19.21 -7.27 -3.55
CA ALA A 97 -19.43 -8.65 -3.97
C ALA A 97 -20.63 -8.78 -4.91
N VAL A 98 -21.75 -8.13 -4.57
CA VAL A 98 -22.97 -8.12 -5.38
C VAL A 98 -22.76 -7.38 -6.70
N ALA A 99 -22.15 -6.19 -6.70
CA ALA A 99 -21.83 -5.46 -7.93
C ALA A 99 -20.92 -6.28 -8.85
N ARG A 100 -19.94 -6.98 -8.28
CA ARG A 100 -19.08 -7.87 -9.03
C ARG A 100 -19.83 -9.05 -9.64
N ALA A 101 -20.71 -9.73 -8.90
CA ALA A 101 -21.54 -10.82 -9.39
C ALA A 101 -22.52 -10.35 -10.46
N ALA A 102 -23.03 -9.11 -10.31
CA ALA A 102 -23.95 -8.48 -11.28
C ALA A 102 -23.26 -8.04 -12.58
N SER A 103 -21.92 -7.91 -12.60
CA SER A 103 -21.19 -7.41 -13.77
C SER A 103 -21.31 -8.34 -14.97
N GLU A 104 -21.71 -7.75 -16.10
CA GLU A 104 -21.87 -8.40 -17.41
C GLU A 104 -21.24 -7.55 -18.53
N GLY A 105 -21.28 -8.10 -19.76
CA GLY A 105 -20.94 -7.36 -20.95
C GLY A 105 -19.45 -7.28 -21.24
N PHE A 106 -19.04 -6.19 -21.93
CA PHE A 106 -17.72 -6.09 -22.56
C PHE A 106 -16.54 -6.25 -21.61
N VAL A 107 -16.58 -5.61 -20.45
CA VAL A 107 -15.48 -5.65 -19.46
C VAL A 107 -15.32 -7.06 -18.91
N ASN A 108 -16.43 -7.68 -18.49
CA ASN A 108 -16.41 -9.02 -17.91
C ASN A 108 -16.00 -10.10 -18.93
N ASN A 109 -16.39 -9.93 -20.22
CA ASN A 109 -16.07 -10.89 -21.28
C ASN A 109 -14.64 -10.76 -21.81
N ASN A 110 -14.00 -9.59 -21.68
CA ASN A 110 -12.69 -9.30 -22.27
C ASN A 110 -11.60 -8.96 -21.25
N LYS A 111 -11.67 -9.52 -20.03
CA LYS A 111 -10.78 -9.20 -18.91
C LYS A 111 -9.29 -9.27 -19.26
N LEU A 112 -8.86 -10.38 -19.90
CA LEU A 112 -7.45 -10.58 -20.26
C LEU A 112 -6.97 -9.55 -21.30
N LEU A 113 -7.78 -9.31 -22.34
CA LEU A 113 -7.45 -8.30 -23.35
C LEU A 113 -7.32 -6.91 -22.71
N LEU A 114 -8.28 -6.55 -21.88
CA LEU A 114 -8.29 -5.26 -21.20
C LEU A 114 -7.16 -5.12 -20.18
N LEU A 115 -6.80 -6.18 -19.46
CA LEU A 115 -5.60 -6.22 -18.60
C LEU A 115 -4.34 -5.89 -19.41
N LEU A 116 -4.18 -6.51 -20.58
CA LEU A 116 -3.01 -6.29 -21.45
C LEU A 116 -3.00 -4.88 -22.04
N LEU A 117 -4.16 -4.36 -22.48
CA LEU A 117 -4.29 -3.01 -23.06
C LEU A 117 -4.16 -1.87 -22.04
N THR A 118 -4.48 -2.13 -20.77
CA THR A 118 -4.36 -1.12 -19.70
C THR A 118 -3.03 -1.28 -18.98
N ILE A 119 -2.94 -2.25 -18.07
CA ILE A 119 -1.79 -2.45 -17.21
C ILE A 119 -0.55 -2.88 -18.01
N GLY A 120 -0.71 -3.83 -18.94
CA GLY A 120 0.39 -4.32 -19.78
C GLY A 120 0.98 -3.24 -20.68
N LEU A 121 0.13 -2.60 -21.50
CA LEU A 121 0.57 -1.54 -22.40
C LEU A 121 1.09 -0.31 -21.65
N GLY A 122 0.49 0.02 -20.50
CA GLY A 122 0.99 1.08 -19.62
C GLY A 122 2.41 0.80 -19.12
N ALA A 123 2.70 -0.43 -18.70
CA ALA A 123 4.04 -0.84 -18.29
C ALA A 123 5.05 -0.78 -19.45
N VAL A 124 4.68 -1.29 -20.63
CA VAL A 124 5.52 -1.21 -21.84
C VAL A 124 5.78 0.24 -22.22
N GLY A 125 4.75 1.09 -22.23
CA GLY A 125 4.88 2.52 -22.53
C GLY A 125 5.85 3.24 -21.56
N ALA A 126 5.73 2.95 -20.26
CA ALA A 126 6.64 3.48 -19.25
C ALA A 126 8.10 3.02 -19.48
N LEU A 127 8.32 1.75 -19.80
CA LEU A 127 9.65 1.21 -20.09
C LEU A 127 10.25 1.83 -21.37
N LEU A 128 9.45 1.99 -22.43
CA LEU A 128 9.88 2.66 -23.67
C LEU A 128 10.27 4.13 -23.45
N TYR A 129 9.66 4.80 -22.48
CA TYR A 129 10.05 6.15 -22.07
C TYR A 129 11.34 6.15 -21.22
N ILE A 130 11.42 5.25 -20.23
CA ILE A 130 12.50 5.21 -19.24
C ILE A 130 13.83 4.78 -19.88
N LEU A 131 13.85 3.69 -20.65
CA LEU A 131 15.08 3.09 -21.14
C LEU A 131 15.91 4.02 -22.03
N PRO A 132 15.36 4.70 -23.05
CA PRO A 132 16.10 5.65 -23.86
C PRO A 132 16.54 6.90 -23.08
N LYS A 133 15.69 7.37 -22.15
CA LYS A 133 15.97 8.57 -21.36
C LYS A 133 17.24 8.43 -20.53
N TYR A 134 17.46 7.26 -19.93
CA TYR A 134 18.58 7.02 -19.04
C TYR A 134 19.81 6.39 -19.74
N ARG A 135 19.75 6.12 -21.06
CA ARG A 135 20.84 5.48 -21.80
C ARG A 135 22.10 6.36 -21.81
N ASN A 136 21.95 7.64 -22.15
CA ASN A 136 23.06 8.58 -22.34
C ASN A 136 23.26 9.55 -21.17
N GLN A 137 22.49 9.38 -20.09
CA GLN A 137 22.67 10.21 -18.90
C GLN A 137 23.77 9.64 -18.00
N PRO A 138 24.62 10.44 -17.39
CA PRO A 138 25.57 9.97 -16.39
C PRO A 138 24.83 9.30 -15.22
N ALA A 139 25.50 8.34 -14.58
CA ALA A 139 24.95 7.65 -13.42
C ALA A 139 24.84 8.59 -12.21
N GLY A 140 23.93 8.23 -11.27
CA GLY A 140 23.79 8.89 -9.99
C GLY A 140 22.72 9.98 -9.94
N ILE A 141 22.73 10.73 -8.85
CA ILE A 141 21.81 11.84 -8.60
C ILE A 141 22.35 13.10 -9.28
N LYS A 142 21.47 13.80 -9.99
CA LYS A 142 21.80 15.08 -10.64
C LYS A 142 21.15 16.22 -9.89
N ASN A 143 21.89 17.30 -9.74
CA ASN A 143 21.43 18.51 -9.06
C ASN A 143 20.76 19.52 -10.01
N ASP A 144 21.14 19.50 -11.29
CA ASP A 144 20.68 20.44 -12.31
C ASP A 144 19.18 20.28 -12.60
N GLY A 145 18.44 21.36 -12.53
CA GLY A 145 17.04 21.45 -12.91
C GLY A 145 16.04 20.68 -12.02
N VAL A 146 16.50 19.94 -11.01
CA VAL A 146 15.64 19.14 -10.14
C VAL A 146 14.60 20.00 -9.41
N MET A 147 15.00 21.14 -8.89
CA MET A 147 14.13 22.05 -8.12
C MET A 147 13.14 22.82 -8.98
N PHE A 148 13.36 22.88 -10.28
CA PHE A 148 12.55 23.63 -11.24
C PHE A 148 11.62 22.74 -12.06
N SER A 149 11.68 21.42 -11.92
CA SER A 149 10.76 20.50 -12.55
C SER A 149 9.40 20.54 -11.85
N SER A 150 8.30 20.76 -12.58
CA SER A 150 6.94 20.91 -12.03
C SER A 150 6.53 19.78 -11.09
N ASN A 151 6.79 18.53 -11.46
CA ASN A 151 6.47 17.38 -10.64
C ASN A 151 7.40 17.20 -9.42
N LYS A 152 8.60 17.77 -9.50
CA LYS A 152 9.61 17.68 -8.43
C LYS A 152 9.62 18.92 -7.52
N ALA A 153 8.95 19.98 -7.92
CA ALA A 153 8.92 21.28 -7.23
C ALA A 153 7.50 21.68 -6.74
N ARG A 154 6.62 20.72 -6.53
CA ARG A 154 5.21 20.96 -6.11
C ARG A 154 4.41 21.81 -7.11
N GLY A 155 4.75 21.75 -8.40
CA GLY A 155 4.01 22.42 -9.47
C GLY A 155 2.71 21.70 -9.83
N VAL A 156 2.00 22.22 -10.85
CA VAL A 156 0.70 21.72 -11.31
C VAL A 156 0.72 20.20 -11.57
N VAL A 157 1.75 19.68 -12.24
CA VAL A 157 1.89 18.23 -12.50
C VAL A 157 1.98 17.44 -11.18
N GLY A 158 2.75 17.91 -10.21
CA GLY A 158 2.85 17.27 -8.89
C GLY A 158 1.52 17.27 -8.15
N ILE A 159 0.80 18.39 -8.18
CA ILE A 159 -0.55 18.49 -7.58
C ILE A 159 -1.51 17.52 -8.25
N THR A 160 -1.56 17.49 -9.58
CA THR A 160 -2.45 16.56 -10.33
C THR A 160 -2.14 15.09 -9.99
N VAL A 161 -0.87 14.71 -9.95
CA VAL A 161 -0.46 13.34 -9.55
C VAL A 161 -0.87 13.04 -8.11
N GLY A 162 -0.67 13.98 -7.20
CA GLY A 162 -1.05 13.81 -5.80
C GLY A 162 -2.57 13.64 -5.62
N VAL A 163 -3.37 14.48 -6.26
CA VAL A 163 -4.84 14.37 -6.23
C VAL A 163 -5.31 13.03 -6.83
N TYR A 164 -4.72 12.62 -7.95
CA TYR A 164 -5.04 11.34 -8.58
C TYR A 164 -4.73 10.15 -7.68
N LEU A 165 -3.54 10.14 -7.04
CA LEU A 165 -3.17 9.07 -6.11
C LEU A 165 -4.08 9.05 -4.88
N ILE A 166 -4.39 10.22 -4.31
CA ILE A 166 -5.34 10.33 -3.19
C ILE A 166 -6.71 9.76 -3.60
N GLY A 167 -7.22 10.14 -4.78
CA GLY A 167 -8.49 9.64 -5.29
C GLY A 167 -8.51 8.11 -5.42
N ILE A 168 -7.45 7.50 -5.97
CA ILE A 168 -7.34 6.03 -6.05
C ILE A 168 -7.38 5.40 -4.64
N TYR A 169 -6.63 5.94 -3.68
CA TYR A 169 -6.62 5.38 -2.33
C TYR A 169 -7.96 5.54 -1.62
N VAL A 170 -8.66 6.66 -1.81
CA VAL A 170 -10.01 6.88 -1.26
C VAL A 170 -10.99 5.86 -1.84
N LEU A 171 -10.99 5.65 -3.15
CA LEU A 171 -11.83 4.65 -3.80
C LEU A 171 -11.51 3.23 -3.33
N LEU A 172 -10.22 2.91 -3.20
CA LEU A 172 -9.78 1.58 -2.80
C LEU A 172 -10.19 1.21 -1.38
N TYR A 173 -10.08 2.15 -0.43
CA TYR A 173 -10.30 1.88 0.98
C TYR A 173 -11.76 2.03 1.42
N TRP A 174 -12.48 3.00 0.86
CA TRP A 174 -13.81 3.35 1.37
C TRP A 174 -14.93 3.19 0.35
N PHE A 175 -14.59 3.06 -0.92
CA PHE A 175 -15.59 2.94 -1.99
C PHE A 175 -15.19 1.86 -3.02
N PRO A 176 -14.87 0.62 -2.57
CA PRO A 176 -14.41 -0.43 -3.48
C PRO A 176 -15.48 -0.85 -4.49
N GLU A 177 -16.75 -0.69 -4.19
CA GLU A 177 -17.87 -0.99 -5.06
C GLU A 177 -17.85 -0.20 -6.38
N TYR A 178 -17.26 0.99 -6.36
CA TYR A 178 -17.14 1.80 -7.57
C TYR A 178 -16.00 1.34 -8.48
N ILE A 179 -15.00 0.66 -7.93
CA ILE A 179 -13.83 0.18 -8.70
C ILE A 179 -13.92 -1.29 -9.10
N VAL A 180 -15.12 -1.90 -9.06
CA VAL A 180 -15.35 -3.30 -9.46
C VAL A 180 -14.77 -3.61 -10.83
N ASN A 181 -14.96 -2.72 -11.80
CA ASN A 181 -14.42 -2.91 -13.15
C ASN A 181 -12.89 -2.98 -13.17
N TRP A 182 -12.19 -2.19 -12.37
CA TRP A 182 -10.74 -2.28 -12.23
C TRP A 182 -10.31 -3.61 -11.59
N ALA A 183 -11.05 -4.09 -10.59
CA ALA A 183 -10.77 -5.39 -9.99
C ALA A 183 -10.95 -6.52 -11.00
N LEU A 184 -12.01 -6.48 -11.81
CA LEU A 184 -12.28 -7.46 -12.88
C LEU A 184 -11.15 -7.57 -13.90
N LEU A 185 -10.43 -6.48 -14.21
CA LEU A 185 -9.27 -6.53 -15.11
C LEU A 185 -8.19 -7.49 -14.61
N THR A 186 -8.02 -7.59 -13.29
CA THR A 186 -6.98 -8.43 -12.68
C THR A 186 -7.43 -9.86 -12.39
N ASP A 187 -8.70 -10.21 -12.64
CA ASP A 187 -9.25 -11.56 -12.49
C ASP A 187 -8.42 -12.67 -13.15
N PRO A 188 -7.98 -12.52 -14.42
CA PRO A 188 -7.20 -13.59 -15.06
C PRO A 188 -5.90 -13.90 -14.31
N LEU A 189 -5.26 -12.86 -13.76
CA LEU A 189 -4.03 -13.01 -12.97
C LEU A 189 -4.32 -13.60 -11.59
N SER A 190 -5.38 -13.15 -10.91
CA SER A 190 -5.78 -13.67 -9.60
C SER A 190 -6.12 -15.16 -9.68
N ARG A 191 -6.98 -15.54 -10.64
CA ARG A 191 -7.34 -16.95 -10.84
C ARG A 191 -6.16 -17.85 -11.18
N LEU A 192 -5.16 -17.31 -11.87
CA LEU A 192 -3.92 -18.05 -12.17
C LEU A 192 -3.08 -18.30 -10.90
N LEU A 193 -3.03 -17.33 -9.98
CA LEU A 193 -2.17 -17.37 -8.81
C LEU A 193 -2.83 -18.00 -7.58
N SER A 194 -4.08 -17.64 -7.30
CA SER A 194 -4.82 -18.05 -6.09
C SER A 194 -6.00 -18.97 -6.36
N GLY A 195 -6.42 -19.14 -7.63
CA GLY A 195 -7.67 -19.82 -7.96
C GLY A 195 -8.93 -18.97 -7.75
N GLU A 196 -8.81 -17.90 -6.98
CA GLU A 196 -9.92 -17.06 -6.56
C GLU A 196 -10.09 -15.81 -7.45
N PRO A 197 -11.27 -15.23 -7.48
CA PRO A 197 -11.54 -13.98 -8.17
C PRO A 197 -10.81 -12.80 -7.47
N ALA A 198 -10.33 -11.81 -8.27
CA ALA A 198 -9.57 -10.69 -7.77
C ALA A 198 -10.38 -9.79 -6.82
N SER A 199 -9.86 -9.48 -5.66
CA SER A 199 -10.36 -8.45 -4.75
C SER A 199 -9.79 -7.07 -5.10
N GLN A 200 -10.30 -6.00 -4.47
CA GLN A 200 -9.67 -4.68 -4.55
C GLN A 200 -8.22 -4.71 -4.04
N TRP A 201 -7.91 -5.56 -3.08
CA TRP A 201 -6.55 -5.71 -2.53
C TRP A 201 -5.61 -6.41 -3.49
N PHE A 202 -6.11 -7.39 -4.28
CA PHE A 202 -5.33 -8.02 -5.34
C PHE A 202 -5.01 -7.02 -6.47
N LEU A 203 -5.99 -6.19 -6.88
CA LEU A 203 -5.77 -5.09 -7.81
C LEU A 203 -4.68 -4.14 -7.29
N TYR A 204 -4.79 -3.71 -6.04
CA TYR A 204 -3.80 -2.87 -5.38
C TYR A 204 -2.41 -3.50 -5.39
N GLY A 205 -2.30 -4.75 -4.96
CA GLY A 205 -1.05 -5.52 -4.95
C GLY A 205 -0.41 -5.63 -6.34
N THR A 206 -1.24 -5.84 -7.38
CA THR A 206 -0.80 -5.92 -8.77
C THR A 206 -0.20 -4.59 -9.25
N ILE A 207 -0.94 -3.48 -9.08
CA ILE A 207 -0.47 -2.14 -9.50
C ILE A 207 0.77 -1.73 -8.70
N TYR A 208 0.77 -1.98 -7.41
CA TYR A 208 1.87 -1.66 -6.50
C TYR A 208 3.15 -2.41 -6.87
N THR A 209 3.05 -3.72 -7.09
CA THR A 209 4.17 -4.56 -7.49
C THR A 209 4.70 -4.15 -8.86
N LEU A 210 3.82 -3.93 -9.84
CA LEU A 210 4.21 -3.47 -11.16
C LEU A 210 4.91 -2.11 -11.12
N ALA A 211 4.42 -1.16 -10.32
CA ALA A 211 5.06 0.14 -10.13
C ALA A 211 6.50 -0.01 -9.60
N ILE A 212 6.73 -0.89 -8.62
CA ILE A 212 8.08 -1.16 -8.10
C ILE A 212 8.96 -1.81 -9.17
N LEU A 213 8.45 -2.77 -9.94
CA LEU A 213 9.23 -3.46 -10.98
C LEU A 213 9.62 -2.51 -12.12
N VAL A 214 8.68 -1.78 -12.68
CA VAL A 214 8.92 -0.82 -13.78
C VAL A 214 9.86 0.29 -13.33
N MET A 215 9.61 0.88 -12.17
CA MET A 215 10.47 1.93 -11.64
C MET A 215 11.79 1.40 -11.10
N GLY A 216 11.88 0.13 -10.71
CA GLY A 216 13.12 -0.57 -10.40
C GLY A 216 14.07 -0.62 -11.61
N VAL A 217 13.54 -0.87 -12.82
CA VAL A 217 14.34 -0.79 -14.07
C VAL A 217 14.94 0.61 -14.23
N ARG A 218 14.17 1.68 -13.92
CA ARG A 218 14.70 3.04 -13.88
C ARG A 218 15.85 3.19 -12.89
N MET A 219 15.73 2.60 -11.70
CA MET A 219 16.78 2.67 -10.66
C MET A 219 18.04 1.92 -11.08
N PHE A 220 17.94 0.75 -11.73
CA PHE A 220 19.08 0.06 -12.30
C PHE A 220 19.85 0.95 -13.31
N ARG A 221 19.14 1.68 -14.17
CA ARG A 221 19.75 2.60 -15.12
C ARG A 221 20.35 3.84 -14.45
N LYS A 222 19.66 4.39 -13.45
CA LYS A 222 20.10 5.55 -12.69
C LYS A 222 21.38 5.29 -11.91
N TYR A 223 21.47 4.13 -11.27
CA TYR A 223 22.58 3.76 -10.37
C TYR A 223 23.54 2.75 -10.97
N ARG A 224 23.58 2.62 -12.30
CA ARG A 224 24.57 1.77 -12.96
C ARG A 224 25.99 2.17 -12.50
N GLY A 225 26.80 1.18 -12.12
CA GLY A 225 28.14 1.42 -11.56
C GLY A 225 28.18 1.55 -10.02
N ASN A 226 27.03 1.48 -9.34
CA ASN A 226 26.99 1.40 -7.89
C ASN A 226 26.33 0.06 -7.46
N ASN A 227 27.17 -0.95 -7.21
CA ASN A 227 26.73 -2.30 -6.90
C ASN A 227 25.80 -2.37 -5.68
N TYR A 228 26.03 -1.53 -4.66
CA TYR A 228 25.16 -1.47 -3.48
C TYR A 228 23.74 -1.06 -3.86
N GLN A 229 23.58 -0.03 -4.68
CA GLN A 229 22.27 0.46 -5.11
C GLN A 229 21.56 -0.51 -6.04
N LEU A 230 22.33 -1.20 -6.90
CA LEU A 230 21.77 -2.23 -7.79
C LEU A 230 21.26 -3.43 -6.98
N LEU A 231 22.07 -3.92 -6.04
CA LEU A 231 21.67 -5.04 -5.19
C LEU A 231 20.47 -4.69 -4.31
N ARG A 232 20.43 -3.48 -3.74
CA ARG A 232 19.29 -2.98 -2.97
C ARG A 232 18.00 -2.97 -3.80
N THR A 233 18.07 -2.43 -5.02
CA THR A 233 16.91 -2.39 -5.92
C THR A 233 16.43 -3.79 -6.27
N ALA A 234 17.36 -4.71 -6.58
CA ALA A 234 17.02 -6.11 -6.84
C ALA A 234 16.36 -6.78 -5.63
N SER A 235 16.87 -6.53 -4.41
CA SER A 235 16.28 -7.04 -3.17
C SER A 235 14.84 -6.56 -2.98
N VAL A 236 14.59 -5.26 -3.13
CA VAL A 236 13.24 -4.69 -3.01
C VAL A 236 12.29 -5.32 -4.02
N MET A 237 12.71 -5.44 -5.29
CA MET A 237 11.89 -6.05 -6.34
C MET A 237 11.60 -7.52 -6.02
N PHE A 238 12.59 -8.27 -5.53
CA PHE A 238 12.45 -9.66 -5.14
C PHE A 238 11.47 -9.84 -3.98
N PHE A 239 11.65 -9.11 -2.88
CA PHE A 239 10.76 -9.22 -1.72
C PHE A 239 9.33 -8.78 -2.05
N GLN A 240 9.16 -7.76 -2.89
CA GLN A 240 7.84 -7.31 -3.29
C GLN A 240 7.15 -8.33 -4.20
N LEU A 241 7.84 -8.83 -5.22
CA LEU A 241 7.26 -9.78 -6.16
C LEU A 241 6.99 -11.13 -5.49
N SER A 242 7.97 -11.68 -4.77
CA SER A 242 7.86 -13.02 -4.19
C SER A 242 7.05 -13.04 -2.91
N PHE A 243 7.49 -12.30 -1.88
CA PHE A 243 6.95 -12.42 -0.53
C PHE A 243 5.65 -11.62 -0.30
N ALA A 244 5.50 -10.48 -0.97
CA ALA A 244 4.30 -9.66 -0.79
C ALA A 244 3.19 -9.96 -1.81
N PHE A 245 3.52 -10.60 -2.93
CA PHE A 245 2.55 -10.79 -4.01
C PHE A 245 2.34 -12.26 -4.38
N ILE A 246 3.39 -12.98 -4.81
CA ILE A 246 3.21 -14.36 -5.32
C ILE A 246 2.95 -15.37 -4.19
N ILE A 247 3.78 -15.38 -3.15
CA ILE A 247 3.68 -16.40 -2.08
C ILE A 247 2.34 -16.33 -1.34
N PRO A 248 1.81 -15.16 -0.94
CA PRO A 248 0.50 -15.09 -0.29
C PRO A 248 -0.64 -15.65 -1.15
N GLU A 249 -0.62 -15.41 -2.46
CA GLU A 249 -1.64 -15.93 -3.38
C GLU A 249 -1.52 -17.45 -3.57
N ILE A 250 -0.30 -17.99 -3.63
CA ILE A 250 -0.07 -19.44 -3.66
C ILE A 250 -0.56 -20.11 -2.36
N LEU A 251 -0.41 -19.45 -1.21
CA LEU A 251 -0.96 -19.97 0.05
C LEU A 251 -2.48 -20.10 -0.04
N VAL A 252 -3.17 -19.12 -0.60
CA VAL A 252 -4.63 -19.19 -0.84
C VAL A 252 -4.97 -20.34 -1.77
N LEU A 253 -4.25 -20.53 -2.88
CA LEU A 253 -4.42 -21.66 -3.79
C LEU A 253 -4.30 -23.02 -3.08
N LEU A 254 -3.45 -23.08 -2.07
CA LEU A 254 -3.23 -24.27 -1.26
C LEU A 254 -4.21 -24.39 -0.06
N ASN A 255 -5.26 -23.57 -0.01
CA ASN A 255 -6.19 -23.48 1.10
C ASN A 255 -5.50 -23.18 2.45
N LYS A 256 -4.51 -22.29 2.42
CA LYS A 256 -3.80 -21.81 3.61
C LYS A 256 -4.08 -20.33 3.83
N PRO A 257 -3.94 -19.83 5.05
CA PRO A 257 -4.14 -18.40 5.34
C PRO A 257 -3.23 -17.54 4.50
N TRP A 258 -3.78 -16.47 3.94
CA TRP A 258 -2.98 -15.43 3.28
C TRP A 258 -1.98 -14.82 4.28
N HIS A 259 -0.69 -14.84 3.96
CA HIS A 259 0.35 -14.34 4.86
C HIS A 259 1.54 -13.76 4.10
N ASP A 260 1.93 -12.54 4.45
CA ASP A 260 3.15 -11.88 3.95
C ASP A 260 4.29 -12.05 4.96
N PHE A 261 5.16 -13.03 4.73
CA PHE A 261 6.27 -13.38 5.64
C PHE A 261 7.30 -12.28 5.88
N LYS A 262 7.34 -11.23 5.05
CA LYS A 262 8.22 -10.09 5.28
C LYS A 262 7.56 -8.99 6.09
N ASN A 263 6.24 -9.02 6.25
CA ASN A 263 5.54 -8.02 7.03
C ASN A 263 5.70 -8.33 8.52
N ILE A 264 6.08 -7.32 9.30
CA ILE A 264 6.48 -7.50 10.71
C ILE A 264 5.61 -6.60 11.57
N TRP A 265 5.11 -7.14 12.69
CA TRP A 265 4.51 -6.32 13.72
C TRP A 265 5.53 -5.27 14.24
N PRO A 266 5.16 -4.03 14.52
CA PRO A 266 3.82 -3.44 14.49
C PRO A 266 3.38 -2.84 13.15
N LEU A 267 4.05 -3.10 12.03
CA LEU A 267 3.58 -2.69 10.71
C LEU A 267 2.37 -3.54 10.28
N ASP A 268 2.46 -4.86 10.47
CA ASP A 268 1.31 -5.76 10.41
C ASP A 268 0.55 -5.71 11.75
N TYR A 269 -0.26 -4.68 11.92
CA TYR A 269 -0.96 -4.43 13.17
C TYR A 269 -2.04 -5.48 13.48
N THR A 270 -2.53 -6.20 12.47
CA THR A 270 -3.51 -7.27 12.61
C THR A 270 -2.92 -8.61 13.02
N PHE A 271 -1.58 -8.73 13.10
CA PHE A 271 -0.90 -10.01 13.34
C PHE A 271 -1.38 -10.73 14.61
N PHE A 272 -1.67 -9.98 15.67
CA PHE A 272 -2.17 -10.52 16.95
C PHE A 272 -3.69 -10.43 17.12
N TYR A 273 -4.44 -10.11 16.05
CA TYR A 273 -5.90 -10.14 16.13
C TYR A 273 -6.39 -11.59 16.24
N GLU A 274 -7.45 -11.79 17.00
CA GLU A 274 -8.01 -13.10 17.29
C GLU A 274 -8.21 -13.94 16.03
N TYR A 275 -8.99 -13.43 15.07
CA TYR A 275 -9.28 -14.14 13.84
C TYR A 275 -8.02 -14.56 13.04
N ARG A 276 -6.95 -13.76 13.12
CA ARG A 276 -5.67 -14.07 12.46
C ARG A 276 -4.93 -15.18 13.20
N VAL A 277 -4.86 -15.09 14.53
CA VAL A 277 -4.21 -16.10 15.36
C VAL A 277 -4.94 -17.43 15.26
N GLU A 278 -6.28 -17.43 15.34
CA GLU A 278 -7.10 -18.64 15.20
C GLU A 278 -6.96 -19.26 13.81
N SER A 279 -6.99 -18.45 12.75
CA SER A 279 -6.77 -18.92 11.38
C SER A 279 -5.39 -19.56 11.22
N MET A 280 -4.33 -19.00 11.83
CA MET A 280 -2.99 -19.61 11.82
C MET A 280 -2.97 -20.92 12.61
N LEU A 281 -3.53 -20.95 13.81
CA LEU A 281 -3.56 -22.15 14.66
C LEU A 281 -4.37 -23.29 14.04
N SER A 282 -5.50 -22.99 13.42
CA SER A 282 -6.36 -23.98 12.75
C SER A 282 -5.75 -24.54 11.46
N SER A 283 -4.76 -23.85 10.87
CA SER A 283 -4.09 -24.26 9.61
C SER A 283 -2.98 -25.28 9.79
N GLY A 284 -2.80 -25.82 11.01
CA GLY A 284 -1.83 -26.86 11.33
C GLY A 284 -0.38 -26.35 11.34
N SER A 285 0.56 -27.22 10.93
CA SER A 285 2.00 -26.94 11.04
C SER A 285 2.47 -25.67 10.31
N ILE A 286 1.89 -25.38 9.15
CA ILE A 286 2.27 -24.19 8.38
C ILE A 286 1.79 -22.90 9.06
N GLY A 287 0.59 -22.92 9.63
CA GLY A 287 0.08 -21.77 10.39
C GLY A 287 0.85 -21.54 11.68
N LEU A 288 1.22 -22.62 12.40
CA LEU A 288 2.11 -22.52 13.55
C LEU A 288 3.48 -21.95 13.16
N PHE A 289 4.03 -22.37 12.02
CA PHE A 289 5.27 -21.79 11.49
C PHE A 289 5.12 -20.29 11.23
N MET A 290 4.01 -19.83 10.63
CA MET A 290 3.75 -18.40 10.39
C MET A 290 3.75 -17.60 11.70
N LEU A 291 3.07 -18.10 12.72
CA LEU A 291 2.99 -17.45 14.04
C LEU A 291 4.37 -17.38 14.71
N VAL A 292 5.08 -18.51 14.79
CA VAL A 292 6.41 -18.58 15.39
C VAL A 292 7.41 -17.70 14.64
N TRP A 293 7.39 -17.76 13.30
CA TRP A 293 8.23 -16.92 12.45
C TRP A 293 8.02 -15.44 12.70
N GLY A 294 6.76 -14.97 12.75
CA GLY A 294 6.43 -13.58 13.04
C GLY A 294 6.95 -13.14 14.42
N ILE A 295 6.73 -13.94 15.45
CA ILE A 295 7.22 -13.66 16.82
C ILE A 295 8.75 -13.61 16.86
N LEU A 296 9.43 -14.56 16.24
CA LEU A 296 10.90 -14.59 16.17
C LEU A 296 11.46 -13.39 15.42
N LEU A 297 10.80 -12.97 14.32
CA LEU A 297 11.19 -11.76 13.61
C LEU A 297 11.07 -10.51 14.50
N ILE A 298 10.00 -10.39 15.27
CA ILE A 298 9.79 -9.24 16.17
C ILE A 298 10.85 -9.20 17.27
N LEU A 299 11.05 -10.31 17.97
CA LEU A 299 11.85 -10.35 19.21
C LEU A 299 13.34 -10.51 18.96
N ILE A 300 13.72 -11.24 17.92
CA ILE A 300 15.12 -11.60 17.62
C ILE A 300 15.57 -10.95 16.30
N GLY A 301 14.83 -11.15 15.22
CA GLY A 301 15.22 -10.69 13.89
C GLY A 301 15.40 -9.18 13.83
N VAL A 302 14.40 -8.41 14.29
CA VAL A 302 14.48 -6.94 14.28
C VAL A 302 15.67 -6.42 15.10
N PRO A 303 15.88 -6.79 16.37
CA PRO A 303 17.04 -6.35 17.12
C PRO A 303 18.37 -6.78 16.49
N LEU A 304 18.49 -8.04 16.09
CA LEU A 304 19.72 -8.62 15.55
C LEU A 304 20.15 -7.93 14.24
N PHE A 305 19.25 -7.90 13.25
CA PHE A 305 19.57 -7.28 11.96
C PHE A 305 19.77 -5.77 12.08
N THR A 306 19.02 -5.11 12.96
CA THR A 306 19.19 -3.68 13.20
C THR A 306 20.53 -3.38 13.89
N TYR A 307 21.01 -4.25 14.77
CA TYR A 307 22.32 -4.11 15.38
C TYR A 307 23.44 -4.07 14.32
N PHE A 308 23.42 -4.99 13.36
CA PHE A 308 24.47 -5.08 12.34
C PHE A 308 24.30 -4.08 11.21
N TYR A 309 23.07 -3.93 10.68
CA TYR A 309 22.81 -3.23 9.43
C TYR A 309 22.05 -1.91 9.59
N GLY A 310 21.58 -1.58 10.79
CA GLY A 310 20.73 -0.43 11.04
C GLY A 310 19.34 -0.58 10.42
N LYS A 311 18.50 0.42 10.56
CA LYS A 311 17.11 0.46 10.07
C LYS A 311 16.96 0.14 8.57
N ARG A 312 18.00 0.40 7.79
CA ARG A 312 17.98 0.21 6.33
C ARG A 312 17.74 -1.23 5.90
N TRP A 313 18.15 -2.24 6.69
CA TRP A 313 17.99 -3.64 6.32
C TRP A 313 16.54 -3.96 5.98
N TYR A 314 15.61 -3.40 6.75
CA TYR A 314 14.18 -3.57 6.49
C TYR A 314 13.62 -2.45 5.60
N CYS A 315 13.75 -1.18 6.03
CA CYS A 315 13.10 -0.04 5.40
C CYS A 315 13.57 0.29 3.97
N SER A 316 14.75 -0.17 3.56
CA SER A 316 15.28 0.08 2.21
C SER A 316 15.52 -1.18 1.39
N TRP A 317 15.51 -2.37 2.00
CA TRP A 317 15.82 -3.62 1.30
C TRP A 317 14.65 -4.60 1.22
N VAL A 318 13.76 -4.61 2.20
CA VAL A 318 12.70 -5.62 2.35
C VAL A 318 11.30 -5.01 2.28
N CYS A 319 11.09 -3.88 2.97
CA CYS A 319 9.79 -3.28 3.12
C CYS A 319 9.21 -2.76 1.78
N GLY A 320 7.98 -3.14 1.46
CA GLY A 320 7.27 -2.68 0.26
C GLY A 320 7.09 -1.15 0.23
N CYS A 321 6.67 -0.54 1.35
CA CYS A 321 6.49 0.92 1.43
C CYS A 321 7.82 1.65 1.18
N GLY A 322 8.93 1.12 1.73
CA GLY A 322 10.27 1.61 1.46
C GLY A 322 10.67 1.43 0.01
N GLY A 323 10.36 0.28 -0.57
CA GLY A 323 10.59 -0.03 -1.98
C GLY A 323 9.88 0.91 -2.93
N LEU A 324 8.59 1.17 -2.71
CA LEU A 324 7.80 2.12 -3.50
C LEU A 324 8.37 3.54 -3.36
N ALA A 325 8.71 3.96 -2.14
CA ALA A 325 9.30 5.26 -1.88
C ALA A 325 10.63 5.45 -2.64
N GLU A 326 11.46 4.43 -2.69
CA GLU A 326 12.77 4.48 -3.35
C GLU A 326 12.72 4.35 -4.87
N THR A 327 11.67 3.74 -5.42
CA THR A 327 11.47 3.52 -6.85
C THR A 327 10.55 4.56 -7.47
N ALA A 328 9.24 4.42 -7.27
CA ALA A 328 8.23 5.35 -7.80
C ALA A 328 8.28 6.72 -7.12
N GLY A 329 8.56 6.77 -5.82
CA GLY A 329 8.69 8.01 -5.05
C GLY A 329 10.01 8.76 -5.23
N ASP A 330 11.02 8.16 -5.86
CA ASP A 330 12.36 8.79 -6.04
C ASP A 330 12.33 10.21 -6.65
N PRO A 331 11.44 10.56 -7.60
CA PRO A 331 11.36 11.94 -8.11
C PRO A 331 11.02 12.99 -7.06
N TYR A 332 10.47 12.61 -5.93
CA TYR A 332 9.98 13.50 -4.88
C TYR A 332 10.86 13.55 -3.61
N ARG A 333 12.00 12.84 -3.60
CA ARG A 333 12.86 12.70 -2.41
C ARG A 333 13.36 14.02 -1.83
N GLN A 334 13.62 15.02 -2.67
CA GLN A 334 14.10 16.34 -2.24
C GLN A 334 13.01 17.19 -1.55
N LEU A 335 11.73 16.84 -1.69
CA LEU A 335 10.61 17.59 -1.12
C LEU A 335 10.42 17.33 0.38
N SER A 336 11.12 16.34 0.95
CA SER A 336 11.10 16.10 2.40
C SER A 336 11.59 17.30 3.17
N ASP A 337 10.80 17.78 4.11
CA ASP A 337 11.13 18.96 4.94
C ASP A 337 12.29 18.65 5.90
N LYS A 338 13.30 19.52 5.93
CA LYS A 338 14.52 19.42 6.75
C LYS A 338 14.47 20.36 7.97
N SER A 339 13.36 21.06 8.18
CA SER A 339 13.22 22.01 9.29
C SER A 339 13.23 21.31 10.65
N LEU A 340 13.65 22.07 11.67
CA LEU A 340 13.63 21.61 13.06
C LEU A 340 12.19 21.34 13.53
N LYS A 341 11.22 22.11 13.03
CA LYS A 341 9.79 21.93 13.33
C LYS A 341 9.31 20.57 12.82
N ALA A 342 9.59 20.23 11.54
CA ALA A 342 9.23 18.95 10.97
C ALA A 342 9.87 17.78 11.75
N TRP A 343 11.12 17.91 12.18
CA TRP A 343 11.78 16.89 13.00
C TRP A 343 11.14 16.72 14.40
N ARG A 344 10.71 17.80 15.04
CA ARG A 344 9.99 17.71 16.33
C ARG A 344 8.66 16.98 16.17
N ILE A 345 7.87 17.33 15.14
CA ILE A 345 6.59 16.69 14.83
C ILE A 345 6.82 15.20 14.51
N GLU A 346 7.79 14.88 13.64
CA GLU A 346 8.17 13.50 13.28
C GLU A 346 8.41 12.66 14.54
N ARG A 347 9.22 13.17 15.47
CA ARG A 347 9.57 12.43 16.68
C ARG A 347 8.36 12.12 17.57
N TRP A 348 7.45 13.08 17.73
CA TRP A 348 6.27 12.86 18.55
C TRP A 348 5.27 11.94 17.86
N MET A 349 4.99 12.17 16.60
CA MET A 349 3.99 11.39 15.86
C MET A 349 4.41 9.92 15.73
N VAL A 350 5.60 9.64 15.23
CA VAL A 350 6.02 8.25 14.98
C VAL A 350 6.14 7.42 16.26
N HIS A 351 6.60 8.02 17.37
CA HIS A 351 6.66 7.33 18.66
C HIS A 351 5.26 7.23 19.29
N GLY A 352 4.41 8.23 19.13
CA GLY A 352 3.01 8.17 19.57
C GLY A 352 2.25 7.04 18.89
N VAL A 353 2.41 6.87 17.56
CA VAL A 353 1.83 5.74 16.82
C VAL A 353 2.38 4.39 17.30
N LEU A 354 3.67 4.31 17.62
CA LEU A 354 4.25 3.09 18.20
C LEU A 354 3.65 2.76 19.57
N VAL A 355 3.55 3.73 20.47
CA VAL A 355 2.94 3.54 21.79
C VAL A 355 1.49 3.07 21.63
N PHE A 356 0.73 3.72 20.76
CA PHE A 356 -0.65 3.32 20.48
C PHE A 356 -0.74 1.89 19.94
N ALA A 357 0.13 1.50 19.00
CA ALA A 357 0.17 0.14 18.46
C ALA A 357 0.51 -0.91 19.56
N VAL A 358 1.45 -0.61 20.44
CA VAL A 358 1.83 -1.51 21.56
C VAL A 358 0.68 -1.64 22.56
N VAL A 359 0.08 -0.54 22.97
CA VAL A 359 -1.04 -0.54 23.93
C VAL A 359 -2.23 -1.29 23.34
N MET A 360 -2.60 -0.98 22.11
CA MET A 360 -3.71 -1.65 21.44
C MET A 360 -3.48 -3.16 21.31
N THR A 361 -2.28 -3.58 20.91
CA THR A 361 -1.94 -5.01 20.83
C THR A 361 -1.99 -5.67 22.21
N GLY A 362 -1.44 -5.01 23.24
CA GLY A 362 -1.49 -5.52 24.61
C GLY A 362 -2.92 -5.69 25.12
N VAL A 363 -3.77 -4.72 24.87
CA VAL A 363 -5.20 -4.78 25.22
C VAL A 363 -5.92 -5.87 24.43
N THR A 364 -5.66 -6.03 23.14
CA THR A 364 -6.24 -7.12 22.31
C THR A 364 -5.88 -8.49 22.87
N ILE A 365 -4.59 -8.71 23.15
CA ILE A 365 -4.10 -9.98 23.72
C ILE A 365 -4.72 -10.24 25.10
N ALA A 366 -4.73 -9.23 25.99
CA ALA A 366 -5.33 -9.37 27.33
C ALA A 366 -6.84 -9.67 27.26
N ASN A 367 -7.56 -9.01 26.35
CA ASN A 367 -8.99 -9.25 26.15
C ASN A 367 -9.26 -10.68 25.65
N TYR A 368 -8.45 -11.17 24.71
CA TYR A 368 -8.53 -12.55 24.22
C TYR A 368 -8.34 -13.58 25.35
N PHE A 369 -7.26 -13.44 26.14
CA PHE A 369 -7.00 -14.36 27.25
C PHE A 369 -8.02 -14.27 28.41
N SER A 370 -8.69 -13.14 28.57
CA SER A 370 -9.78 -12.98 29.57
C SER A 370 -11.14 -13.49 29.09
N GLY A 371 -11.22 -14.10 27.91
CA GLY A 371 -12.50 -14.50 27.31
C GLY A 371 -13.42 -13.31 26.99
N PHE A 372 -12.83 -12.17 26.55
CA PHE A 372 -13.54 -10.92 26.24
C PHE A 372 -14.17 -10.19 27.42
N ALA A 373 -13.73 -10.52 28.66
CA ALA A 373 -14.27 -9.90 29.86
C ALA A 373 -13.82 -8.46 30.12
N LEU A 374 -12.64 -8.05 29.55
CA LEU A 374 -12.06 -6.73 29.83
C LEU A 374 -12.74 -5.59 29.06
N LEU A 375 -12.84 -5.71 27.75
CA LEU A 375 -13.37 -4.65 26.88
C LEU A 375 -14.54 -5.11 26.00
N GLY A 376 -14.86 -6.41 25.97
CA GLY A 376 -15.93 -6.93 25.12
C GLY A 376 -15.80 -6.42 23.67
N GLN A 377 -16.89 -5.90 23.13
CA GLN A 377 -16.97 -5.40 21.76
C GLN A 377 -16.18 -4.10 21.49
N TRP A 378 -15.77 -3.35 22.52
CA TRP A 378 -14.95 -2.14 22.36
C TRP A 378 -13.62 -2.40 21.69
N THR A 379 -13.12 -3.64 21.79
CA THR A 379 -11.90 -4.06 21.06
C THR A 379 -12.08 -3.92 19.55
N ASN A 380 -13.24 -4.32 19.00
CA ASN A 380 -13.52 -4.18 17.57
C ASN A 380 -13.54 -2.72 17.13
N THR A 381 -14.18 -1.86 17.90
CA THR A 381 -14.19 -0.42 17.63
C THR A 381 -12.78 0.18 17.62
N LEU A 382 -11.91 -0.24 18.55
CA LEU A 382 -10.50 0.18 18.55
C LEU A 382 -9.73 -0.33 17.32
N HIS A 383 -10.00 -1.56 16.88
CA HIS A 383 -9.41 -2.13 15.67
C HIS A 383 -9.84 -1.37 14.42
N GLU A 384 -11.11 -1.05 14.30
CA GLU A 384 -11.66 -0.24 13.20
C GLU A 384 -11.04 1.15 13.14
N TRP A 385 -10.97 1.85 14.28
CA TRP A 385 -10.32 3.15 14.36
C TRP A 385 -8.83 3.12 14.00
N TYR A 386 -8.10 2.09 14.43
CA TYR A 386 -6.71 1.93 14.04
C TYR A 386 -6.58 1.66 12.54
N GLY A 387 -7.39 0.75 12.02
CA GLY A 387 -7.42 0.42 10.59
C GLY A 387 -7.75 1.65 9.75
N PHE A 388 -8.76 2.42 10.15
CA PHE A 388 -9.16 3.65 9.47
C PHE A 388 -8.07 4.73 9.54
N ALA A 389 -7.67 5.12 10.75
CA ALA A 389 -6.81 6.30 10.94
C ALA A 389 -5.36 6.02 10.50
N ILE A 390 -4.79 4.87 10.90
CA ILE A 390 -3.38 4.55 10.67
C ILE A 390 -3.22 3.70 9.42
N GLY A 391 -4.01 2.64 9.28
CA GLY A 391 -3.90 1.69 8.17
C GLY A 391 -4.32 2.28 6.82
N ALA A 392 -5.45 2.96 6.76
CA ALA A 392 -5.99 3.50 5.52
C ALA A 392 -5.60 4.97 5.29
N ALA A 393 -6.05 5.88 6.17
CA ALA A 393 -5.86 7.30 5.95
C ALA A 393 -4.39 7.70 5.97
N PHE A 394 -3.64 7.30 7.00
CA PHE A 394 -2.26 7.73 7.12
C PHE A 394 -1.29 6.90 6.27
N ALA A 395 -1.39 5.57 6.25
CA ALA A 395 -0.48 4.73 5.48
C ALA A 395 -0.73 4.82 3.97
N GLY A 396 -2.00 4.76 3.55
CA GLY A 396 -2.41 4.82 2.14
C GLY A 396 -2.46 6.25 1.62
N VAL A 397 -3.47 7.01 2.02
CA VAL A 397 -3.75 8.35 1.46
C VAL A 397 -2.59 9.31 1.67
N VAL A 398 -2.17 9.51 2.93
CA VAL A 398 -1.07 10.43 3.25
C VAL A 398 0.28 9.82 2.86
N GLY A 399 0.48 8.54 3.14
CA GLY A 399 1.77 7.86 2.97
C GLY A 399 2.28 7.81 1.54
N VAL A 400 1.40 7.68 0.56
CA VAL A 400 1.72 7.62 -0.88
C VAL A 400 1.16 8.82 -1.63
N GLY A 401 -0.09 9.21 -1.40
CA GLY A 401 -0.73 10.34 -2.09
C GLY A 401 0.00 11.66 -1.89
N PHE A 402 0.66 11.85 -0.75
CA PHE A 402 1.41 13.07 -0.43
C PHE A 402 2.88 13.07 -0.90
N TYR A 403 3.32 12.09 -1.69
CA TYR A 403 4.67 12.13 -2.25
C TYR A 403 5.01 13.45 -2.95
N PRO A 404 4.14 14.02 -3.80
CA PRO A 404 4.42 15.30 -4.47
C PRO A 404 4.44 16.51 -3.53
N PHE A 405 3.90 16.40 -2.33
CA PHE A 405 3.76 17.51 -1.38
C PHE A 405 4.80 17.47 -0.26
N MET A 406 5.08 16.29 0.30
CA MET A 406 5.88 16.12 1.52
C MET A 406 7.11 15.23 1.33
N GLY A 407 7.35 14.74 0.11
CA GLY A 407 8.44 13.80 -0.20
C GLY A 407 8.03 12.33 -0.06
N ASN A 408 8.91 11.46 -0.50
CA ASN A 408 8.61 10.03 -0.67
C ASN A 408 8.62 9.19 0.61
N ARG A 409 8.98 9.74 1.76
CA ARG A 409 9.10 9.02 3.04
C ARG A 409 8.14 9.51 4.12
N VAL A 410 7.00 10.10 3.74
CA VAL A 410 6.02 10.65 4.70
C VAL A 410 5.58 9.57 5.70
N TRP A 411 5.15 8.42 5.20
CA TRP A 411 4.77 7.29 6.05
C TRP A 411 5.87 6.85 7.00
N CYS A 412 7.08 6.62 6.47
CA CYS A 412 8.22 6.14 7.26
C CYS A 412 8.66 7.13 8.35
N ARG A 413 8.41 8.45 8.14
CA ARG A 413 8.81 9.51 9.05
C ARG A 413 7.79 9.76 10.15
N PHE A 414 6.51 9.79 9.79
CA PHE A 414 5.48 10.32 10.67
C PHE A 414 4.53 9.25 11.22
N GLY A 415 4.28 8.15 10.48
CA GLY A 415 3.21 7.22 10.80
C GLY A 415 3.59 5.76 11.00
N CYS A 416 4.75 5.30 10.54
CA CYS A 416 5.07 3.89 10.60
C CYS A 416 5.58 3.43 11.97
N PRO A 417 4.81 2.61 12.73
CA PRO A 417 5.21 2.17 14.07
C PRO A 417 6.43 1.25 14.04
N LEU A 418 6.57 0.41 13.02
CA LEU A 418 7.76 -0.43 12.85
C LEU A 418 9.01 0.43 12.59
N ALA A 419 8.87 1.51 11.83
CA ALA A 419 9.98 2.45 11.62
C ALA A 419 10.42 3.13 12.92
N ALA A 420 9.52 3.36 13.86
CA ALA A 420 9.85 3.84 15.20
C ALA A 420 10.58 2.76 16.02
N TYR A 421 10.06 1.54 16.04
CA TYR A 421 10.66 0.42 16.78
C TYR A 421 12.11 0.15 16.33
N ILE A 422 12.30 -0.10 15.04
CA ILE A 422 13.65 -0.29 14.46
C ILE A 422 14.53 0.95 14.71
N GLY A 423 13.95 2.14 14.63
CA GLY A 423 14.67 3.40 14.87
C GLY A 423 15.19 3.55 16.29
N ILE A 424 14.44 3.10 17.30
CA ILE A 424 14.87 3.06 18.70
C ILE A 424 16.05 2.11 18.84
N VAL A 425 15.94 0.87 18.33
CA VAL A 425 17.02 -0.11 18.38
C VAL A 425 18.29 0.43 17.70
N GLN A 426 18.12 1.04 16.50
CA GLN A 426 19.25 1.64 15.77
C GLN A 426 19.98 2.71 16.58
N ARG A 427 19.23 3.60 17.21
CA ARG A 427 19.82 4.72 17.93
C ARG A 427 20.71 4.27 19.09
N PHE A 428 20.29 3.25 19.83
CA PHE A 428 20.96 2.84 21.06
C PHE A 428 21.94 1.70 20.90
N LYS A 429 21.71 0.78 19.95
CA LYS A 429 22.46 -0.49 19.89
C LYS A 429 23.05 -0.82 18.52
N SER A 430 22.81 -0.06 17.45
CA SER A 430 23.32 -0.39 16.12
C SER A 430 24.81 -0.05 15.96
N ARG A 431 25.52 -0.92 15.23
CA ARG A 431 26.86 -0.64 14.69
C ARG A 431 26.82 0.26 13.44
N PHE A 432 25.66 0.31 12.77
CA PHE A 432 25.47 1.11 11.55
C PHE A 432 25.49 2.60 11.84
N ARG A 433 26.34 3.34 11.12
CA ARG A 433 26.48 4.80 11.23
C ARG A 433 26.88 5.38 9.90
N ILE A 434 26.39 6.57 9.58
CA ILE A 434 26.95 7.38 8.52
C ILE A 434 28.04 8.25 9.13
N THR A 435 29.29 8.02 8.71
CA THR A 435 30.43 8.83 9.14
C THR A 435 30.63 10.02 8.22
N THR A 436 31.03 11.14 8.77
CA THR A 436 31.34 12.35 8.03
C THR A 436 32.78 12.78 8.33
N ASN A 437 33.44 13.36 7.33
CA ASN A 437 34.74 13.97 7.50
C ASN A 437 34.58 15.51 7.34
N GLY A 438 34.58 16.19 8.48
CA GLY A 438 34.33 17.64 8.53
C GLY A 438 35.25 18.49 7.70
N GLY A 439 36.52 18.06 7.56
CA GLY A 439 37.53 18.81 6.80
C GLY A 439 37.33 18.86 5.29
N GLN A 440 36.48 18.00 4.74
CA GLN A 440 36.20 17.93 3.29
C GLN A 440 34.84 18.50 2.90
N CYS A 441 34.08 19.04 3.87
CA CYS A 441 32.73 19.56 3.61
C CYS A 441 32.81 20.99 3.03
N ILE A 442 32.46 21.13 1.75
CA ILE A 442 32.37 22.43 1.05
C ILE A 442 31.05 23.16 1.27
N SER A 443 30.20 22.65 2.14
CA SER A 443 28.89 23.26 2.53
C SER A 443 27.88 23.45 1.39
N CYS A 444 27.98 22.71 0.28
CA CYS A 444 27.06 22.84 -0.87
C CYS A 444 25.60 22.46 -0.59
N GLY A 445 25.32 21.72 0.49
CA GLY A 445 23.96 21.34 0.90
C GLY A 445 23.33 20.19 0.13
N ASN A 446 23.97 19.65 -0.92
CA ASN A 446 23.40 18.59 -1.76
C ASN A 446 22.98 17.35 -0.97
N CYS A 447 23.79 16.91 0.00
CA CYS A 447 23.50 15.77 0.85
C CYS A 447 22.20 15.99 1.67
N SER A 448 21.99 17.19 2.20
CA SER A 448 20.73 17.54 2.92
C SER A 448 19.55 17.61 1.97
N THR A 449 19.71 18.22 0.78
CA THR A 449 18.64 18.34 -0.22
C THR A 449 18.12 16.97 -0.64
N TYR A 450 19.00 16.00 -0.85
CA TYR A 450 18.62 14.66 -1.31
C TYR A 450 18.35 13.63 -0.20
N CYS A 451 18.48 14.02 1.06
CA CYS A 451 18.10 13.15 2.16
C CYS A 451 16.57 12.99 2.23
N GLU A 452 16.10 11.83 1.85
CA GLU A 452 14.65 11.51 1.83
C GLU A 452 14.01 11.49 3.23
N MET A 453 14.81 11.22 4.27
CA MET A 453 14.37 11.23 5.67
C MET A 453 14.38 12.62 6.31
N GLY A 454 14.61 13.67 5.54
CA GLY A 454 14.59 15.04 6.03
C GLY A 454 15.69 15.38 7.05
N ILE A 455 16.81 14.66 7.03
CA ILE A 455 17.96 14.94 7.92
C ILE A 455 18.81 16.05 7.29
N ASP A 456 19.15 17.07 8.07
CA ASP A 456 20.17 18.05 7.65
C ASP A 456 21.57 17.43 7.77
N VAL A 457 21.96 16.68 6.75
CA VAL A 457 23.26 15.96 6.68
C VAL A 457 24.43 16.95 6.67
N ARG A 458 24.25 18.15 6.04
CA ARG A 458 25.27 19.21 5.99
C ARG A 458 25.68 19.66 7.40
N TRP A 459 24.71 19.80 8.32
CA TRP A 459 24.98 20.19 9.69
C TRP A 459 25.94 19.22 10.39
N TYR A 460 25.77 17.91 10.18
CA TYR A 460 26.66 16.86 10.70
C TYR A 460 28.01 16.87 9.98
N ALA A 461 27.99 16.99 8.65
CA ALA A 461 29.20 16.97 7.83
C ALA A 461 30.17 18.12 8.17
N GLN A 462 29.64 19.33 8.36
CA GLN A 462 30.44 20.51 8.76
C GLN A 462 31.15 20.35 10.11
N ARG A 463 30.59 19.51 11.00
CA ARG A 463 31.10 19.27 12.36
C ARG A 463 31.88 17.97 12.50
N GLY A 464 32.06 17.22 11.42
CA GLY A 464 32.69 15.90 11.47
C GLY A 464 31.96 14.90 12.36
N GLN A 465 30.66 15.13 12.61
CA GLN A 465 29.85 14.29 13.51
C GLN A 465 29.23 13.13 12.77
N LYS A 466 29.16 11.99 13.44
CA LYS A 466 28.47 10.80 12.94
C LYS A 466 26.96 11.00 12.97
N ILE A 467 26.25 10.55 11.93
CA ILE A 467 24.79 10.55 11.92
C ILE A 467 24.31 9.25 12.56
N VAL A 468 23.73 9.39 13.75
CA VAL A 468 23.09 8.30 14.51
C VAL A 468 21.69 8.76 14.89
N ARG A 469 20.77 8.74 13.93
CA ARG A 469 19.38 9.13 14.14
C ARG A 469 18.45 7.94 13.99
N ALA A 470 17.40 7.91 14.82
CA ALA A 470 16.34 6.90 14.71
C ALA A 470 15.64 6.90 13.34
N SER A 471 15.57 8.06 12.68
CA SER A 471 14.96 8.19 11.35
C SER A 471 15.87 7.75 10.20
N CYS A 472 17.19 7.67 10.39
CA CYS A 472 18.13 7.36 9.31
C CYS A 472 17.92 5.97 8.71
N VAL A 473 17.78 5.90 7.39
CA VAL A 473 17.64 4.63 6.63
C VAL A 473 18.86 4.30 5.76
N GLY A 474 19.92 5.08 5.85
CA GLY A 474 21.22 4.85 5.18
C GLY A 474 21.44 5.67 3.95
#